data_664f1b3ae9868f2b0c47d57046286af0
#
_entry.id   664f1b3ae9868f2b0c47d57046286af0
#
_cell.length_a   1.000
_cell.length_b   1.000
_cell.length_c   1.000
_cell.angle_alpha   90.00
_cell.angle_beta   90.00
_cell.angle_gamma   90.00
#
_symmetry.space_group_name_H-M   'P 1'
#
loop_
_entity.id
_entity.type
_entity.pdbx_description
1 polymer ?
#
loop_
_entity_poly.entity_id
_entity_poly.type
_entity_poly.pdbx_seq_one_letter_code
_entity_poly.pdbx_strand_id
1 'polypeptide(L)' 'MQIIYVLQAQGLGDNEYEFYNVGVYDSTSNLERAKQNFTQEWAAGGLEDVVLNVEQYEVNANA' A
#
# COMPACT_ATOMS: atom_id res chain seq x y z
N MET A 1 18.71 12.50 1.70
CA MET A 1 17.66 11.97 0.81
C MET A 1 16.87 10.92 1.55
N GLN A 2 15.59 11.06 1.58
CA GLN A 2 14.70 10.11 2.24
C GLN A 2 13.79 9.50 1.19
N ILE A 3 13.60 8.18 1.29
CA ILE A 3 12.69 7.49 0.39
C ILE A 3 11.44 7.13 1.18
N ILE A 4 10.29 7.43 0.62
CA ILE A 4 9.01 7.02 1.20
C ILE A 4 8.29 6.10 0.21
N TYR A 5 7.46 5.24 0.76
CA TYR A 5 6.69 4.27 0.00
C TYR A 5 5.21 4.49 0.29
N VAL A 6 4.43 4.62 -0.77
CA VAL A 6 2.98 4.75 -0.65
C VAL A 6 2.37 3.42 -1.07
N LEU A 7 1.73 2.75 -0.12
CA LEU A 7 1.04 1.50 -0.39
C LEU A 7 -0.38 1.81 -0.83
N GLN A 8 -0.77 1.24 -1.96
CA GLN A 8 -2.07 1.43 -2.55
C GLN A 8 -2.74 0.09 -2.77
N ALA A 9 -4.05 0.07 -2.68
CA ALA A 9 -4.84 -1.13 -2.95
C ALA A 9 -5.94 -0.81 -3.94
N GLN A 10 -6.23 -1.74 -4.81
CA GLN A 10 -7.34 -1.64 -5.74
C GLN A 10 -8.57 -2.26 -5.10
N GLY A 11 -9.66 -1.49 -5.06
CA GLY A 11 -10.90 -1.96 -4.48
C GLY A 11 -11.64 -2.94 -5.38
N LEU A 12 -12.39 -3.82 -4.76
CA LEU A 12 -13.32 -4.69 -5.46
C LEU A 12 -14.72 -4.09 -5.31
N GLY A 13 -15.35 -3.78 -6.42
CA GLY A 13 -16.68 -3.17 -6.40
C GLY A 13 -16.87 -2.26 -7.59
N ASP A 14 -17.70 -1.25 -7.43
CA ASP A 14 -18.03 -0.34 -8.53
C ASP A 14 -16.84 0.44 -9.04
N ASN A 15 -15.85 0.65 -8.19
CA ASN A 15 -14.63 1.37 -8.53
C ASN A 15 -13.41 0.45 -8.51
N GLU A 16 -13.55 -0.74 -9.02
CA GLU A 16 -12.52 -1.78 -8.95
C GLU A 16 -11.24 -1.44 -9.68
N TYR A 17 -11.25 -0.43 -10.54
CA TYR A 17 -10.06 -0.01 -11.28
C TYR A 17 -9.31 1.13 -10.61
N GLU A 18 -9.81 1.63 -9.50
CA GLU A 18 -9.17 2.75 -8.81
C GLU A 18 -8.38 2.25 -7.61
N PHE A 19 -7.15 2.75 -7.51
CA PHE A 19 -6.32 2.49 -6.33
C PHE A 19 -6.59 3.56 -5.29
N TYR A 20 -6.63 3.13 -4.03
CA TYR A 20 -6.70 4.06 -2.90
C TYR A 20 -5.48 3.89 -2.02
N ASN A 21 -5.09 4.94 -1.32
CA ASN A 21 -3.92 4.92 -0.46
C ASN A 21 -4.23 4.19 0.83
N VAL A 22 -3.42 3.17 1.13
CA VAL A 22 -3.52 2.42 2.38
C VAL A 22 -2.67 3.05 3.46
N GLY A 23 -1.46 3.49 3.09
CA GLY A 23 -0.57 4.12 4.04
C GLY A 23 0.73 4.57 3.39
N VAL A 24 1.50 5.31 4.17
CA VAL A 24 2.81 5.80 3.77
C VAL A 24 3.85 5.29 4.76
N TYR A 25 4.95 4.76 4.24
CA TYR A 25 5.97 4.11 5.06
C TYR A 25 7.35 4.63 4.66
N ASP A 26 8.23 4.72 5.65
CA ASP A 26 9.57 5.25 5.46
C ASP A 26 10.65 4.17 5.41
N SER A 27 10.25 2.91 5.47
CA SER A 27 11.19 1.80 5.37
C SER A 27 10.54 0.61 4.68
N THR A 28 11.37 -0.22 4.05
CA THR A 28 10.88 -1.44 3.41
C THR A 28 10.35 -2.44 4.43
N SER A 29 10.93 -2.48 5.64
CA SER A 29 10.45 -3.38 6.69
C SER A 29 9.04 -3.03 7.12
N ASN A 30 8.76 -1.76 7.32
CA ASN A 30 7.41 -1.30 7.68
C ASN A 30 6.43 -1.53 6.54
N LEU A 31 6.87 -1.28 5.31
CA LEU A 31 6.05 -1.52 4.13
C LEU A 31 5.64 -2.99 4.02
N GLU A 32 6.61 -3.90 4.16
CA GLU A 32 6.33 -5.34 4.06
C GLU A 32 5.37 -5.81 5.15
N ARG A 33 5.55 -5.30 6.36
CA ARG A 33 4.65 -5.62 7.48
C ARG A 33 3.23 -5.14 7.18
N ALA A 34 3.11 -3.94 6.65
CA ALA A 34 1.81 -3.37 6.31
C ALA A 34 1.14 -4.18 5.20
N LYS A 35 1.89 -4.59 4.19
CA LYS A 35 1.37 -5.43 3.11
C LYS A 35 0.83 -6.76 3.65
N GLN A 36 1.59 -7.40 4.53
CA GLN A 36 1.17 -8.66 5.13
C GLN A 36 -0.09 -8.50 5.98
N ASN A 37 -0.11 -7.47 6.82
CA ASN A 37 -1.28 -7.19 7.67
C ASN A 37 -2.52 -6.89 6.83
N PHE A 38 -2.37 -6.09 5.81
CA PHE A 38 -3.48 -5.75 4.93
C PHE A 38 -4.03 -6.98 4.23
N THR A 39 -3.13 -7.82 3.70
CA THR A 39 -3.53 -9.04 3.01
C THR A 39 -4.26 -10.01 3.94
N GLN A 40 -3.78 -10.13 5.18
CA GLN A 40 -4.43 -11.00 6.16
C GLN A 40 -5.82 -10.50 6.54
N GLU A 41 -5.98 -9.20 6.75
CA GLU A 41 -7.27 -8.62 7.06
C GLU A 41 -8.24 -8.77 5.90
N TRP A 42 -7.75 -8.61 4.68
CA TRP A 42 -8.55 -8.77 3.48
C TRP A 42 -9.06 -10.21 3.36
N ALA A 43 -8.17 -11.18 3.56
CA ALA A 43 -8.52 -12.59 3.51
C ALA A 43 -9.49 -12.98 4.62
N ALA A 44 -9.31 -12.42 5.81
CA ALA A 44 -10.22 -12.68 6.94
C ALA A 44 -11.62 -12.15 6.67
N GLY A 45 -11.75 -11.13 5.84
CA GLY A 45 -13.05 -10.60 5.42
C GLY A 45 -13.72 -11.41 4.31
N GLY A 46 -13.11 -12.49 3.85
CA GLY A 46 -13.66 -13.33 2.80
C GLY A 46 -13.36 -12.85 1.39
N LEU A 47 -12.49 -11.88 1.25
CA LEU A 47 -12.08 -11.36 -0.05
C LEU A 47 -10.79 -12.06 -0.48
N GLU A 48 -10.79 -12.61 -1.69
CA GLU A 48 -9.69 -13.46 -2.12
C GLU A 48 -8.60 -12.71 -2.88
N ASP A 49 -8.98 -11.77 -3.72
CA ASP A 49 -8.01 -11.11 -4.59
C ASP A 49 -7.86 -9.66 -4.20
N VAL A 50 -6.68 -9.33 -3.69
CA VAL A 50 -6.31 -7.94 -3.44
C VAL A 50 -5.15 -7.60 -4.36
N VAL A 51 -5.26 -6.48 -5.06
CA VAL A 51 -4.19 -5.96 -5.90
C VAL A 51 -3.54 -4.82 -5.15
N LEU A 52 -2.26 -4.98 -4.86
CA LEU A 52 -1.48 -3.97 -4.16
C LEU A 52 -0.49 -3.32 -5.13
N ASN A 53 -0.30 -2.04 -4.97
CA ASN A 53 0.68 -1.28 -5.72
C ASN A 53 1.52 -0.46 -4.75
N VAL A 54 2.79 -0.30 -5.07
CA VAL A 54 3.69 0.53 -4.25
C VAL A 54 4.29 1.61 -5.14
N GLU A 55 4.12 2.85 -4.71
CA GLU A 55 4.78 3.98 -5.34
C GLU A 55 5.92 4.45 -4.45
N GLN A 56 7.07 4.67 -5.05
CA GLN A 56 8.26 5.10 -4.33
C GLN A 56 8.56 6.55 -4.69
N TYR A 57 8.79 7.36 -3.66
CA TYR A 57 9.11 8.77 -3.83
C TYR A 57 10.38 9.11 -3.08
N GLU A 58 11.19 9.95 -3.69
CA GLU A 58 12.35 10.53 -3.02
C GLU A 58 11.96 11.89 -2.45
N VAL A 59 12.24 12.08 -1.17
CA VAL A 59 11.99 13.33 -0.50
C VAL A 59 13.33 14.02 -0.28
N ASN A 60 13.49 15.18 -0.88
CA ASN A 60 14.70 15.96 -0.73
C ASN A 60 14.50 16.97 0.39
N ALA A 61 15.16 16.72 1.51
CA ALA A 61 15.01 17.56 2.71
C ALA A 61 15.58 18.97 2.53
N ASN A 62 16.38 19.18 1.51
CA ASN A 62 17.00 20.47 1.25
C ASN A 62 16.26 21.31 0.19
N ALA A 63 15.13 20.83 -0.21
CA ALA A 63 14.34 21.56 -1.21
C ALA A 63 13.72 22.82 -0.64
#